data_6ef443cb5a92f6f272189960e3f3748f
#
_entry.id   6ef443cb5a92f6f272189960e3f3748f
#
_cell.length_a   1.000
_cell.length_b   1.000
_cell.length_c   1.000
_cell.angle_alpha   90.00
_cell.angle_beta   90.00
_cell.angle_gamma   90.00
#
_symmetry.space_group_name_H-M   'P 1'
#
loop_
_entity.id
_entity.type
_entity.pdbx_description
1 polymer ?
#
loop_
_entity_poly.entity_id
_entity_poly.type
_entity_poly.pdbx_seq_one_letter_code
_entity_poly.pdbx_strand_id
1 'polypeptide(L)'
;EVNKLSNLVTLISRETSLNLAGIHAYDGHNHHKNPQKRTTQVQHDFDPLFEILSTIGISKYLEIVCGGSITFHIHAQDPKRTLSPGTTLLWDTGYQQNFPDLSFKIAACLLTRIISKPANNLICLDIGHKAVASEMKTNPIIFPSIKNYTIISHSEEHLTLKIEKNALYEVGDV
;
A
#
# COMPACT_ATOMS: atom_id res chain seq x y z
N GLU A 1 19.35 -5.09 -20.90
CA GLU A 1 18.84 -3.97 -20.07
C GLU A 1 19.92 -2.91 -19.80
N VAL A 2 21.18 -3.29 -19.52
CA VAL A 2 22.32 -2.35 -19.34
C VAL A 2 22.37 -1.32 -20.46
N ASN A 3 22.30 -1.76 -21.72
CA ASN A 3 22.36 -0.88 -22.90
C ASN A 3 21.20 0.13 -22.95
N LYS A 4 20.00 -0.25 -22.50
CA LYS A 4 18.84 0.66 -22.46
C LYS A 4 19.03 1.78 -21.47
N LEU A 5 19.49 1.45 -20.24
CA LEU A 5 19.74 2.46 -19.21
C LEU A 5 20.89 3.38 -19.60
N SER A 6 21.99 2.83 -20.10
CA SER A 6 23.13 3.60 -20.61
C SER A 6 22.74 4.57 -21.72
N ASN A 7 21.94 4.09 -22.69
CA ASN A 7 21.42 4.94 -23.78
C ASN A 7 20.53 6.06 -23.24
N LEU A 8 19.63 5.76 -22.29
CA LEU A 8 18.76 6.78 -21.68
C LEU A 8 19.59 7.85 -20.96
N VAL A 9 20.56 7.44 -20.15
CA VAL A 9 21.50 8.36 -19.49
C VAL A 9 22.22 9.25 -20.50
N THR A 10 22.71 8.65 -21.58
CA THR A 10 23.39 9.39 -22.68
C THR A 10 22.45 10.39 -23.35
N LEU A 11 21.19 10.01 -23.62
CA LEU A 11 20.20 10.90 -24.20
C LEU A 11 19.92 12.09 -23.28
N ILE A 12 19.66 11.83 -21.99
CA ILE A 12 19.42 12.90 -21.01
C ILE A 12 20.61 13.86 -20.92
N SER A 13 21.84 13.32 -20.91
CA SER A 13 23.04 14.15 -20.81
C SER A 13 23.30 15.07 -22.02
N ARG A 14 22.68 14.80 -23.16
CA ARG A 14 22.73 15.64 -24.38
C ARG A 14 21.70 16.77 -24.38
N GLU A 15 20.67 16.65 -23.53
CA GLU A 15 19.61 17.65 -23.46
C GLU A 15 20.00 18.78 -22.51
N THR A 16 20.04 20.00 -23.03
CA THR A 16 20.43 21.18 -22.23
C THR A 16 19.39 21.62 -21.19
N SER A 17 18.14 21.18 -21.38
CA SER A 17 17.00 21.49 -20.51
C SER A 17 16.75 20.43 -19.40
N LEU A 18 17.51 19.33 -19.42
CA LEU A 18 17.35 18.24 -18.45
C LEU A 18 18.61 18.09 -17.59
N ASN A 19 18.40 17.72 -16.34
CA ASN A 19 19.46 17.31 -15.42
C ASN A 19 19.10 15.99 -14.79
N LEU A 20 19.95 14.98 -14.96
CA LEU A 20 19.77 13.69 -14.33
C LEU A 20 20.15 13.79 -12.84
N ALA A 21 19.15 13.91 -11.97
CA ALA A 21 19.34 14.04 -10.53
C ALA A 21 19.39 12.68 -9.82
N GLY A 22 18.68 11.67 -10.31
CA GLY A 22 18.59 10.39 -9.62
C GLY A 22 17.82 9.32 -10.39
N ILE A 23 17.61 8.22 -9.70
CA ILE A 23 16.82 7.08 -10.17
C ILE A 23 15.76 6.77 -9.14
N HIS A 24 14.54 6.62 -9.57
CA HIS A 24 13.44 6.09 -8.77
C HIS A 24 13.16 4.64 -9.20
N ALA A 25 13.44 3.70 -8.31
CA ALA A 25 13.19 2.28 -8.51
C ALA A 25 12.16 1.80 -7.49
N TYR A 26 11.01 1.34 -7.97
CA TYR A 26 9.89 0.93 -7.14
C TYR A 26 9.64 -0.58 -7.23
N ASP A 27 9.58 -1.23 -6.09
CA ASP A 27 9.42 -2.67 -5.92
C ASP A 27 7.98 -3.09 -5.53
N GLY A 28 6.98 -2.37 -6.03
CA GLY A 28 5.57 -2.58 -5.73
C GLY A 28 5.00 -3.96 -6.09
N HIS A 29 5.70 -4.74 -6.87
CA HIS A 29 5.36 -6.13 -7.18
C HIS A 29 5.73 -7.12 -6.06
N ASN A 30 6.58 -6.72 -5.11
CA ASN A 30 7.02 -7.58 -4.00
C ASN A 30 5.94 -7.62 -2.91
N HIS A 31 5.12 -8.67 -2.93
CA HIS A 31 4.04 -8.89 -1.95
C HIS A 31 4.28 -10.10 -1.05
N HIS A 32 5.53 -10.52 -0.87
CA HIS A 32 5.84 -11.65 0.00
C HIS A 32 5.50 -11.36 1.46
N LYS A 33 4.56 -12.13 2.02
CA LYS A 33 4.16 -12.03 3.44
C LYS A 33 5.30 -12.48 4.38
N ASN A 34 6.12 -13.44 3.94
CA ASN A 34 7.28 -13.89 4.69
C ASN A 34 8.41 -12.84 4.59
N PRO A 35 8.92 -12.31 5.73
CA PRO A 35 9.95 -11.25 5.74
C PRO A 35 11.24 -11.66 5.03
N GLN A 36 11.71 -12.88 5.21
CA GLN A 36 12.94 -13.36 4.58
C GLN A 36 12.82 -13.42 3.06
N LYS A 37 11.69 -13.96 2.56
CA LYS A 37 11.42 -13.99 1.11
C LYS A 37 11.29 -12.57 0.54
N ARG A 38 10.66 -11.67 1.29
CA ARG A 38 10.53 -10.26 0.90
C ARG A 38 11.89 -9.59 0.78
N THR A 39 12.80 -9.84 1.74
CA THR A 39 14.18 -9.33 1.70
C THR A 39 14.96 -9.92 0.53
N THR A 40 14.89 -11.23 0.32
CA THR A 40 15.57 -11.89 -0.81
C THR A 40 15.10 -11.35 -2.15
N GLN A 41 13.79 -11.09 -2.29
CA GLN A 41 13.26 -10.49 -3.53
C GLN A 41 13.78 -9.06 -3.75
N VAL A 42 13.86 -8.24 -2.70
CA VAL A 42 14.48 -6.90 -2.79
C VAL A 42 15.92 -7.00 -3.28
N GLN A 43 16.73 -7.88 -2.71
CA GLN A 43 18.12 -8.09 -3.14
C GLN A 43 18.19 -8.53 -4.59
N HIS A 44 17.43 -9.55 -4.97
CA HIS A 44 17.37 -10.05 -6.34
C HIS A 44 17.02 -8.95 -7.37
N ASP A 45 16.12 -8.04 -7.02
CA ASP A 45 15.66 -7.01 -7.95
C ASP A 45 16.62 -5.82 -8.02
N PHE A 46 17.27 -5.48 -6.93
CA PHE A 46 18.09 -4.27 -6.83
C PHE A 46 19.58 -4.50 -7.06
N ASP A 47 20.12 -5.67 -6.72
CA ASP A 47 21.54 -5.95 -6.94
C ASP A 47 21.96 -5.77 -8.41
N PRO A 48 21.19 -6.29 -9.41
CA PRO A 48 21.50 -6.04 -10.81
C PRO A 48 21.42 -4.57 -11.22
N LEU A 49 20.51 -3.79 -10.62
CA LEU A 49 20.44 -2.35 -10.87
C LEU A 49 21.71 -1.64 -10.40
N PHE A 50 22.20 -1.95 -9.20
CA PHE A 50 23.42 -1.34 -8.68
C PHE A 50 24.66 -1.74 -9.46
N GLU A 51 24.74 -2.98 -9.93
CA GLU A 51 25.80 -3.43 -10.82
C GLU A 51 25.82 -2.63 -12.13
N ILE A 52 24.64 -2.41 -12.73
CA ILE A 52 24.50 -1.58 -13.94
C ILE A 52 24.96 -0.15 -13.67
N LEU A 53 24.47 0.48 -12.61
CA LEU A 53 24.83 1.86 -12.24
C LEU A 53 26.34 2.02 -12.00
N SER A 54 26.96 1.02 -11.37
CA SER A 54 28.40 0.97 -11.17
C SER A 54 29.16 0.86 -12.49
N THR A 55 28.68 -0.01 -13.39
CA THR A 55 29.31 -0.25 -14.69
C THR A 55 29.31 1.00 -15.58
N ILE A 56 28.23 1.77 -15.57
CA ILE A 56 28.14 3.02 -16.35
C ILE A 56 28.77 4.22 -15.63
N GLY A 57 29.31 4.00 -14.42
CA GLY A 57 30.13 5.01 -13.68
C GLY A 57 29.34 6.17 -13.07
N ILE A 58 28.02 6.10 -12.99
CA ILE A 58 27.16 7.19 -12.50
C ILE A 58 26.66 6.98 -11.06
N SER A 59 26.89 5.82 -10.47
CA SER A 59 26.37 5.44 -9.15
C SER A 59 26.73 6.37 -8.01
N LYS A 60 27.83 7.13 -8.16
CA LYS A 60 28.35 8.03 -7.09
C LYS A 60 27.61 9.38 -7.03
N TYR A 61 26.92 9.75 -8.07
CA TYR A 61 26.38 11.10 -8.26
C TYR A 61 24.87 11.16 -8.27
N LEU A 62 24.21 9.99 -8.29
CA LEU A 62 22.77 9.91 -8.39
C LEU A 62 22.12 9.61 -7.06
N GLU A 63 21.05 10.33 -6.76
CA GLU A 63 20.13 9.95 -5.71
C GLU A 63 19.39 8.67 -6.11
N ILE A 64 19.26 7.72 -5.19
CA ILE A 64 18.50 6.48 -5.41
C ILE A 64 17.30 6.49 -4.49
N VAL A 65 16.14 6.75 -5.07
CA VAL A 65 14.84 6.74 -4.38
C VAL A 65 14.21 5.37 -4.56
N CYS A 66 13.87 4.69 -3.48
CA CYS A 66 13.33 3.33 -3.52
C CYS A 66 12.50 2.96 -2.29
N GLY A 67 11.86 1.80 -2.35
CA GLY A 67 11.12 1.20 -1.25
C GLY A 67 9.67 1.68 -1.14
N GLY A 68 8.75 0.73 -1.26
CA GLY A 68 7.34 0.90 -0.93
C GLY A 68 7.05 0.66 0.54
N SER A 69 5.79 0.75 0.95
CA SER A 69 5.35 0.64 2.36
C SER A 69 5.76 -0.66 3.06
N ILE A 70 5.97 -1.73 2.31
CA ILE A 70 6.35 -3.05 2.89
C ILE A 70 7.82 -3.40 2.71
N THR A 71 8.59 -2.59 1.97
CA THR A 71 9.99 -2.88 1.63
C THR A 71 10.96 -1.80 2.09
N PHE A 72 10.50 -0.57 2.36
CA PHE A 72 11.37 0.55 2.69
C PHE A 72 12.31 0.29 3.86
N HIS A 73 11.89 -0.48 4.87
CA HIS A 73 12.72 -0.83 6.03
C HIS A 73 13.91 -1.74 5.65
N ILE A 74 13.81 -2.49 4.56
CA ILE A 74 14.90 -3.29 4.00
C ILE A 74 15.90 -2.35 3.32
N HIS A 75 15.40 -1.41 2.52
CA HIS A 75 16.23 -0.41 1.86
C HIS A 75 16.90 0.55 2.85
N ALA A 76 16.28 0.82 4.00
CA ALA A 76 16.83 1.67 5.07
C ALA A 76 18.16 1.17 5.67
N GLN A 77 18.54 -0.07 5.39
CA GLN A 77 19.82 -0.61 5.80
C GLN A 77 21.00 0.02 5.03
N ASP A 78 20.74 0.61 3.88
CA ASP A 78 21.72 1.36 3.10
C ASP A 78 21.46 2.87 3.25
N PRO A 79 22.32 3.63 3.95
CA PRO A 79 22.12 5.06 4.20
C PRO A 79 22.22 5.93 2.93
N LYS A 80 22.61 5.36 1.80
CA LYS A 80 22.69 6.06 0.51
C LYS A 80 21.36 6.06 -0.24
N ARG A 81 20.35 5.36 0.27
CA ARG A 81 19.03 5.27 -0.35
C ARG A 81 18.07 6.27 0.27
N THR A 82 17.38 6.99 -0.56
CA THR A 82 16.22 7.80 -0.16
C THR A 82 14.97 6.92 -0.21
N LEU A 83 14.20 6.93 0.87
CA LEU A 83 13.05 6.05 1.02
C LEU A 83 11.76 6.75 0.61
N SER A 84 10.88 6.06 -0.12
CA SER A 84 9.63 6.64 -0.63
C SER A 84 8.36 5.85 -0.23
N PRO A 85 8.19 5.44 1.04
CA PRO A 85 6.97 4.79 1.47
C PRO A 85 5.80 5.79 1.49
N GLY A 86 4.62 5.37 1.01
CA GLY A 86 3.41 6.20 1.00
C GLY A 86 2.43 5.81 2.10
N THR A 87 1.78 4.67 1.96
CA THR A 87 0.70 4.19 2.86
C THR A 87 1.15 3.99 4.30
N THR A 88 2.44 3.85 4.55
CA THR A 88 3.02 3.68 5.90
C THR A 88 2.59 4.77 6.89
N LEU A 89 2.35 6.00 6.43
CA LEU A 89 1.94 7.13 7.27
C LEU A 89 0.55 6.94 7.86
N LEU A 90 -0.36 6.34 7.12
CA LEU A 90 -1.75 6.11 7.53
C LEU A 90 -1.97 4.66 7.96
N TRP A 91 -1.28 3.72 7.32
CA TRP A 91 -1.46 2.28 7.40
C TRP A 91 -2.92 1.89 7.16
N ASP A 92 -3.16 0.65 6.81
CA ASP A 92 -4.52 0.15 6.58
C ASP A 92 -4.70 -1.30 7.03
N THR A 93 -5.94 -1.76 7.00
CA THR A 93 -6.30 -3.11 7.44
C THR A 93 -5.70 -4.19 6.56
N GLY A 94 -5.56 -3.95 5.26
CA GLY A 94 -4.95 -4.88 4.32
C GLY A 94 -3.48 -5.11 4.63
N TYR A 95 -2.73 -4.03 4.83
CA TYR A 95 -1.32 -4.11 5.24
C TYR A 95 -1.17 -4.73 6.63
N GLN A 96 -2.00 -4.33 7.60
CA GLN A 96 -1.92 -4.88 8.96
C GLN A 96 -2.14 -6.39 8.99
N GLN A 97 -3.10 -6.90 8.22
CA GLN A 97 -3.38 -8.33 8.16
C GLN A 97 -2.33 -9.13 7.38
N ASN A 98 -1.81 -8.56 6.31
CA ASN A 98 -0.90 -9.28 5.43
C ASN A 98 0.57 -9.19 5.86
N PHE A 99 0.94 -8.15 6.62
CA PHE A 99 2.32 -7.86 7.04
C PHE A 99 2.39 -7.58 8.54
N PRO A 100 2.05 -8.58 9.41
CA PRO A 100 2.04 -8.40 10.86
C PRO A 100 3.43 -8.20 11.47
N ASP A 101 4.49 -8.47 10.71
CA ASP A 101 5.88 -8.17 11.07
C ASP A 101 6.20 -6.67 11.03
N LEU A 102 5.36 -5.86 10.37
CA LEU A 102 5.49 -4.41 10.32
C LEU A 102 4.57 -3.77 11.36
N SER A 103 5.15 -3.30 12.47
CA SER A 103 4.43 -2.82 13.66
C SER A 103 3.84 -1.41 13.50
N PHE A 104 3.23 -1.10 12.35
CA PHE A 104 2.54 0.17 12.13
C PHE A 104 1.10 0.11 12.65
N LYS A 105 0.59 1.27 13.06
CA LYS A 105 -0.79 1.43 13.53
C LYS A 105 -1.63 2.12 12.49
N ILE A 106 -2.88 1.68 12.34
CA ILE A 106 -3.87 2.38 11.51
C ILE A 106 -4.11 3.75 12.14
N ALA A 107 -3.85 4.80 11.37
CA ALA A 107 -3.95 6.20 11.80
C ALA A 107 -5.10 6.96 11.15
N ALA A 108 -5.79 6.35 10.18
CA ALA A 108 -6.97 6.93 9.52
C ALA A 108 -8.09 5.89 9.45
N CYS A 109 -9.32 6.35 9.74
CA CYS A 109 -10.53 5.56 9.64
C CYS A 109 -11.56 6.34 8.82
N LEU A 110 -12.45 5.63 8.14
CA LEU A 110 -13.63 6.21 7.53
C LEU A 110 -14.76 6.22 8.55
N LEU A 111 -15.44 7.35 8.64
CA LEU A 111 -16.66 7.48 9.44
C LEU A 111 -17.85 7.12 8.57
N THR A 112 -18.72 6.26 9.08
CA THR A 112 -19.94 5.82 8.40
C THR A 112 -21.12 5.79 9.37
N ARG A 113 -22.32 5.90 8.83
CA ARG A 113 -23.55 5.98 9.61
C ARG A 113 -24.52 4.86 9.20
N ILE A 114 -25.25 4.36 10.18
CA ILE A 114 -26.41 3.48 9.94
C ILE A 114 -27.55 4.32 9.38
N ILE A 115 -27.93 4.10 8.13
CA ILE A 115 -28.98 4.84 7.43
C ILE A 115 -30.31 4.09 7.41
N SER A 116 -30.28 2.77 7.59
CA SER A 116 -31.52 1.98 7.70
C SER A 116 -31.28 0.67 8.45
N LYS A 117 -32.37 0.13 9.01
CA LYS A 117 -32.40 -1.16 9.74
C LYS A 117 -33.55 -2.01 9.16
N PRO A 118 -33.34 -2.67 8.00
CA PRO A 118 -34.39 -3.41 7.29
C PRO A 118 -34.97 -4.59 8.09
N ALA A 119 -34.21 -5.14 9.03
CA ALA A 119 -34.62 -6.20 9.95
C ALA A 119 -33.81 -6.14 11.25
N ASN A 120 -34.25 -6.84 12.29
CA ASN A 120 -33.61 -6.86 13.62
C ASN A 120 -32.12 -7.26 13.60
N ASN A 121 -31.70 -7.95 12.54
CA ASN A 121 -30.32 -8.41 12.35
C ASN A 121 -29.68 -7.89 11.06
N LEU A 122 -30.22 -6.84 10.46
CA LEU A 122 -29.67 -6.20 9.28
C LEU A 122 -29.57 -4.70 9.49
N ILE A 123 -28.41 -4.14 9.18
CA ILE A 123 -28.15 -2.70 9.13
C ILE A 123 -27.58 -2.32 7.78
N CYS A 124 -27.94 -1.16 7.26
CA CYS A 124 -27.38 -0.59 6.06
C CYS A 124 -26.60 0.68 6.42
N LEU A 125 -25.39 0.76 5.89
CA LEU A 125 -24.43 1.85 6.12
C LEU A 125 -24.28 2.68 4.85
N ASP A 126 -23.95 3.97 5.01
CA ASP A 126 -23.69 4.92 3.90
C ASP A 126 -22.22 4.83 3.41
N ILE A 127 -21.63 3.65 3.41
CA ILE A 127 -20.29 3.39 2.93
C ILE A 127 -20.30 2.37 1.80
N GLY A 128 -20.30 2.85 0.58
CA GLY A 128 -20.20 2.01 -0.61
C GLY A 128 -18.76 1.86 -1.10
N HIS A 129 -18.59 1.05 -2.17
CA HIS A 129 -17.27 0.83 -2.74
C HIS A 129 -16.67 2.07 -3.43
N LYS A 130 -17.43 3.15 -3.65
CA LYS A 130 -16.87 4.46 -4.05
C LYS A 130 -16.03 5.13 -2.95
N ALA A 131 -16.28 4.81 -1.68
CA ALA A 131 -15.57 5.38 -0.55
C ALA A 131 -14.31 4.59 -0.14
N VAL A 132 -14.13 3.40 -0.70
CA VAL A 132 -13.05 2.47 -0.33
C VAL A 132 -12.41 1.87 -1.58
N ALA A 133 -11.27 1.18 -1.41
CA ALA A 133 -10.57 0.48 -2.50
C ALA A 133 -11.36 -0.74 -2.97
N SER A 134 -12.29 -0.54 -3.89
CA SER A 134 -13.21 -1.58 -4.40
C SER A 134 -12.52 -2.69 -5.20
N GLU A 135 -11.31 -2.46 -5.68
CA GLU A 135 -10.46 -3.42 -6.37
C GLU A 135 -9.93 -4.54 -5.46
N MET A 136 -10.00 -4.36 -4.15
CA MET A 136 -9.59 -5.38 -3.18
C MET A 136 -10.58 -6.53 -3.14
N LYS A 137 -10.11 -7.74 -3.46
CA LYS A 137 -10.95 -8.95 -3.61
C LYS A 137 -11.52 -9.51 -2.30
N THR A 138 -10.99 -9.12 -1.15
CA THR A 138 -11.38 -9.63 0.17
C THR A 138 -11.71 -8.47 1.08
N ASN A 139 -12.85 -8.57 1.77
CA ASN A 139 -13.37 -7.62 2.77
C ASN A 139 -12.53 -6.33 2.92
N PRO A 140 -12.80 -5.30 2.09
CA PRO A 140 -11.98 -4.10 2.07
C PRO A 140 -12.16 -3.23 3.32
N ILE A 141 -13.12 -3.58 4.18
CA ILE A 141 -13.53 -2.79 5.34
C ILE A 141 -13.56 -3.67 6.58
N ILE A 142 -13.03 -3.16 7.68
CA ILE A 142 -13.19 -3.72 9.02
C ILE A 142 -13.90 -2.69 9.90
N PHE A 143 -14.89 -3.14 10.66
CA PHE A 143 -15.62 -2.33 11.61
C PHE A 143 -15.15 -2.64 13.04
N PRO A 144 -14.29 -1.82 13.65
CA PRO A 144 -13.77 -2.10 14.99
C PRO A 144 -14.88 -2.10 16.07
N SER A 145 -15.92 -1.29 15.85
CA SER A 145 -17.05 -1.10 16.79
C SER A 145 -18.14 -2.17 16.64
N ILE A 146 -18.17 -2.92 15.55
CA ILE A 146 -19.22 -3.92 15.29
C ILE A 146 -18.63 -5.32 15.42
N LYS A 147 -19.13 -6.07 16.40
CA LYS A 147 -18.73 -7.46 16.62
C LYS A 147 -19.63 -8.41 15.84
N ASN A 148 -19.06 -9.55 15.41
CA ASN A 148 -19.81 -10.67 14.82
C ASN A 148 -20.74 -10.26 13.66
N TYR A 149 -20.18 -9.56 12.67
CA TYR A 149 -20.91 -9.17 11.48
C TYR A 149 -20.51 -9.99 10.25
N THR A 150 -21.40 -9.99 9.26
CA THR A 150 -21.13 -10.51 7.93
C THR A 150 -21.59 -9.49 6.90
N ILE A 151 -20.73 -9.16 5.94
CA ILE A 151 -21.11 -8.32 4.80
C ILE A 151 -22.05 -9.11 3.88
N ILE A 152 -23.27 -8.61 3.70
CA ILE A 152 -24.30 -9.24 2.83
C ILE A 152 -24.24 -8.67 1.43
N SER A 153 -24.12 -7.34 1.32
CA SER A 153 -23.98 -6.66 0.03
C SER A 153 -23.12 -5.43 0.19
N HIS A 154 -22.39 -5.09 -0.87
CA HIS A 154 -21.59 -3.90 -0.98
C HIS A 154 -21.84 -3.32 -2.37
N SER A 155 -22.53 -2.19 -2.42
CA SER A 155 -22.88 -1.46 -3.64
C SER A 155 -22.10 -0.15 -3.74
N GLU A 156 -22.41 0.67 -4.72
CA GLU A 156 -21.66 1.92 -4.98
C GLU A 156 -21.61 2.85 -3.77
N GLU A 157 -22.77 3.04 -3.09
CA GLU A 157 -22.92 4.01 -2.00
C GLU A 157 -23.29 3.35 -0.67
N HIS A 158 -23.63 2.05 -0.66
CA HIS A 158 -24.18 1.40 0.53
C HIS A 158 -23.50 0.07 0.82
N LEU A 159 -23.46 -0.28 2.10
CA LEU A 159 -23.01 -1.58 2.58
C LEU A 159 -24.02 -2.14 3.57
N THR A 160 -24.47 -3.39 3.36
CA THR A 160 -25.40 -4.05 4.27
C THR A 160 -24.66 -5.11 5.08
N LEU A 161 -24.79 -5.00 6.40
CA LEU A 161 -24.27 -5.97 7.36
C LEU A 161 -25.38 -6.81 7.95
N LYS A 162 -25.13 -8.11 8.07
CA LYS A 162 -25.84 -8.96 9.01
C LYS A 162 -25.11 -8.92 10.34
N ILE A 163 -25.85 -8.61 11.41
CA ILE A 163 -25.37 -8.48 12.80
C ILE A 163 -26.08 -9.48 13.70
N GLU A 164 -25.68 -9.55 14.95
CA GLU A 164 -26.40 -10.34 15.96
C GLU A 164 -27.81 -9.79 16.19
N LYS A 165 -28.79 -10.68 16.41
CA LYS A 165 -30.21 -10.29 16.57
C LYS A 165 -30.50 -9.32 17.70
N ASN A 166 -29.67 -9.33 18.74
CA ASN A 166 -29.87 -8.51 19.95
C ASN A 166 -28.88 -7.33 20.02
N ALA A 167 -28.23 -7.01 18.92
CA ALA A 167 -27.33 -5.87 18.88
C ALA A 167 -28.11 -4.54 18.95
N LEU A 168 -27.67 -3.64 19.82
CA LEU A 168 -28.32 -2.36 20.11
C LEU A 168 -27.86 -1.25 19.15
N TYR A 169 -27.87 -1.53 17.85
CA TYR A 169 -27.55 -0.52 16.82
C TYR A 169 -28.84 0.10 16.30
N GLU A 170 -28.86 1.43 16.19
CA GLU A 170 -30.02 2.19 15.71
C GLU A 170 -29.66 3.05 14.50
N VAL A 171 -30.69 3.46 13.75
CA VAL A 171 -30.52 4.39 12.62
C VAL A 171 -30.01 5.72 13.18
N GLY A 172 -28.91 6.22 12.58
CA GLY A 172 -28.22 7.41 13.03
C GLY A 172 -26.92 7.15 13.79
N ASP A 173 -26.69 5.94 14.28
CA ASP A 173 -25.43 5.56 14.92
C ASP A 173 -24.25 5.66 13.95
N VAL A 174 -23.07 6.00 14.49
CA VAL A 174 -21.82 6.27 13.72
C VAL A 174 -20.71 5.34 14.22
#